data_da1538a9becae43c2e1c20fc85f5da71
#
_entry.id   da1538a9becae43c2e1c20fc85f5da71
#
_cell.length_a   1.000
_cell.length_b   1.000
_cell.length_c   1.000
_cell.angle_alpha   90.00
_cell.angle_beta   90.00
_cell.angle_gamma   90.00
#
_symmetry.space_group_name_H-M   'P 1'
#
loop_
_entity.id
_entity.type
_entity.pdbx_description
1 polymer ?
#
loop_
_entity_poly.entity_id
_entity_poly.type
_entity_poly.pdbx_seq_one_letter_code
_entity_poly.pdbx_strand_id
1 'polypeptide(L)'
;VNDLRRRICDAVDELGPRLREVSRELFENPELKFEETRASKRVADELTEAGFETQLGVAGLPTAIRAEHPSKSAGPVAAVLAEYDALPEIGHACGHNLIAAGALGAALAVGRLKPELPGRLLFFGTPAEEGGG
;
A
#
# COMPACT_ATOMS: atom_id res chain seq x y z
N VAL A 1 0.88 -25.07 -2.18
CA VAL A 1 0.20 -23.92 -2.82
C VAL A 1 -1.09 -23.58 -2.10
N ASN A 2 -1.94 -24.56 -1.77
CA ASN A 2 -3.23 -24.31 -1.09
C ASN A 2 -3.05 -23.80 0.34
N ASP A 3 -2.06 -24.30 1.07
CA ASP A 3 -1.79 -23.86 2.45
C ASP A 3 -1.28 -22.40 2.50
N LEU A 4 -0.35 -22.04 1.62
CA LEU A 4 0.16 -20.67 1.54
C LEU A 4 -0.97 -19.67 1.19
N ARG A 5 -1.82 -20.00 0.20
CA ARG A 5 -2.96 -19.15 -0.15
C ARG A 5 -3.90 -18.96 1.04
N ARG A 6 -4.24 -20.04 1.75
CA ARG A 6 -5.09 -19.95 2.93
C ARG A 6 -4.47 -19.03 3.98
N ARG A 7 -3.20 -19.21 4.32
CA ARG A 7 -2.49 -18.39 5.31
C ARG A 7 -2.46 -16.90 4.92
N ILE A 8 -2.31 -16.58 3.62
CA ILE A 8 -2.40 -15.21 3.13
C ILE A 8 -3.82 -14.66 3.30
N CYS A 9 -4.86 -15.43 2.93
CA CYS A 9 -6.24 -15.01 3.10
C CYS A 9 -6.59 -14.79 4.57
N ASP A 10 -6.20 -15.73 5.45
CA ASP A 10 -6.39 -15.59 6.90
C ASP A 10 -5.72 -14.31 7.44
N ALA A 11 -4.50 -14.01 6.97
CA ALA A 11 -3.81 -12.77 7.35
C ALA A 11 -4.52 -11.50 6.84
N VAL A 12 -5.11 -11.53 5.64
CA VAL A 12 -5.94 -10.42 5.11
C VAL A 12 -7.20 -10.25 5.96
N ASP A 13 -7.86 -11.34 6.34
CA ASP A 13 -9.08 -11.29 7.16
C ASP A 13 -8.79 -10.68 8.54
N GLU A 14 -7.67 -11.05 9.17
CA GLU A 14 -7.22 -10.44 10.43
C GLU A 14 -6.92 -8.94 10.30
N LEU A 15 -6.36 -8.51 9.16
CA LEU A 15 -6.09 -7.11 8.86
C LEU A 15 -7.36 -6.30 8.52
N GLY A 16 -8.45 -6.99 8.19
CA GLY A 16 -9.67 -6.39 7.66
C GLY A 16 -10.20 -5.16 8.42
N PRO A 17 -10.29 -5.15 9.76
CA PRO A 17 -10.71 -3.96 10.51
C PRO A 17 -9.81 -2.75 10.25
N ARG A 18 -8.48 -2.95 10.29
CA ARG A 18 -7.47 -1.90 10.05
C ARG A 18 -7.53 -1.37 8.61
N LEU A 19 -7.66 -2.26 7.63
CA LEU A 19 -7.76 -1.88 6.22
C LEU A 19 -9.02 -1.07 5.92
N ARG A 20 -10.15 -1.43 6.54
CA ARG A 20 -11.38 -0.64 6.43
C ARG A 20 -11.25 0.75 7.06
N GLU A 21 -10.51 0.87 8.14
CA GLU A 21 -10.21 2.17 8.76
C GLU A 21 -9.37 3.04 7.82
N VAL A 22 -8.28 2.50 7.25
CA VAL A 22 -7.45 3.21 6.26
C VAL A 22 -8.31 3.67 5.08
N SER A 23 -9.10 2.77 4.47
CA SER A 23 -9.96 3.11 3.35
C SER A 23 -10.96 4.23 3.71
N ARG A 24 -11.57 4.17 4.90
CA ARG A 24 -12.52 5.18 5.36
C ARG A 24 -11.84 6.53 5.57
N GLU A 25 -10.67 6.55 6.22
CA GLU A 25 -9.91 7.80 6.44
C GLU A 25 -9.56 8.49 5.13
N LEU A 26 -9.10 7.74 4.11
CA LEU A 26 -8.83 8.29 2.80
C LEU A 26 -10.12 8.83 2.16
N PHE A 27 -11.20 8.06 2.22
CA PHE A 27 -12.50 8.44 1.65
C PHE A 27 -13.08 9.72 2.26
N GLU A 28 -12.98 9.85 3.58
CA GLU A 28 -13.49 11.03 4.32
C GLU A 28 -12.60 12.27 4.16
N ASN A 29 -11.34 12.08 3.72
CA ASN A 29 -10.37 13.16 3.54
C ASN A 29 -9.72 13.08 2.15
N PRO A 30 -10.48 13.26 1.08
CA PRO A 30 -9.94 13.15 -0.27
C PRO A 30 -8.90 14.22 -0.56
N GLU A 31 -7.78 13.82 -1.11
CA GLU A 31 -6.68 14.70 -1.51
C GLU A 31 -6.43 14.55 -3.02
N LEU A 32 -6.21 15.67 -3.70
CA LEU A 32 -6.01 15.68 -5.14
C LEU A 32 -4.59 15.28 -5.52
N LYS A 33 -4.41 15.01 -6.80
CA LYS A 33 -3.12 14.68 -7.40
C LYS A 33 -1.96 15.55 -6.89
N PHE A 34 -0.86 14.92 -6.53
CA PHE A 34 0.36 15.52 -5.96
C PHE A 34 0.18 16.23 -4.60
N GLU A 35 -1.02 16.25 -4.04
CA GLU A 35 -1.33 16.85 -2.74
C GLU A 35 -1.75 15.80 -1.69
N GLU A 36 -1.56 14.51 -1.98
CA GLU A 36 -1.98 13.36 -1.17
C GLU A 36 -1.10 13.18 0.08
N THR A 37 -0.91 14.25 0.85
CA THR A 37 0.06 14.28 1.96
C THR A 37 -0.37 13.44 3.15
N ARG A 38 -1.67 13.42 3.47
CA ARG A 38 -2.24 12.60 4.56
C ARG A 38 -2.36 11.15 4.14
N ALA A 39 -2.86 10.90 2.94
CA ALA A 39 -3.04 9.57 2.40
C ALA A 39 -1.70 8.84 2.27
N SER A 40 -0.70 9.46 1.65
CA SER A 40 0.63 8.88 1.50
C SER A 40 1.30 8.62 2.86
N LYS A 41 1.20 9.59 3.79
CA LYS A 41 1.72 9.41 5.14
C LYS A 41 1.03 8.24 5.86
N ARG A 42 -0.30 8.15 5.78
CA ARG A 42 -1.08 7.09 6.42
C ARG A 42 -0.65 5.70 5.93
N VAL A 43 -0.49 5.54 4.61
CA VAL A 43 -0.03 4.30 3.99
C VAL A 43 1.42 3.99 4.39
N ALA A 44 2.31 5.00 4.37
CA ALA A 44 3.70 4.83 4.76
C ALA A 44 3.86 4.44 6.25
N ASP A 45 3.06 5.02 7.14
CA ASP A 45 3.04 4.67 8.57
C ASP A 45 2.66 3.19 8.77
N GLU A 46 1.62 2.70 8.05
CA GLU A 46 1.20 1.30 8.09
C GLU A 46 2.30 0.32 7.68
N LEU A 47 3.02 0.65 6.60
CA LEU A 47 4.14 -0.16 6.12
C LEU A 47 5.30 -0.15 7.11
N THR A 48 5.61 1.02 7.68
CA THR A 48 6.68 1.19 8.67
C THR A 48 6.38 0.40 9.96
N GLU A 49 5.14 0.48 10.45
CA GLU A 49 4.71 -0.29 11.63
C GLU A 49 4.77 -1.80 11.38
N ALA A 50 4.54 -2.24 10.15
CA ALA A 50 4.67 -3.63 9.74
C ALA A 50 6.13 -4.06 9.49
N GLY A 51 7.10 -3.18 9.71
CA GLY A 51 8.53 -3.49 9.60
C GLY A 51 9.13 -3.37 8.21
N PHE A 52 8.43 -2.74 7.25
CA PHE A 52 9.02 -2.43 5.95
C PHE A 52 10.04 -1.28 6.06
N GLU A 53 11.10 -1.35 5.27
CA GLU A 53 12.04 -0.26 5.03
C GLU A 53 11.35 0.77 4.11
N THR A 54 10.71 1.79 4.71
CA THR A 54 9.80 2.70 4.01
C THR A 54 10.46 4.05 3.77
N GLN A 55 10.31 4.57 2.55
CA GLN A 55 10.74 5.91 2.13
C GLN A 55 9.54 6.64 1.54
N LEU A 56 9.27 7.84 2.06
CA LEU A 56 8.31 8.79 1.52
C LEU A 56 9.05 9.92 0.79
N GLY A 57 8.50 10.43 -0.30
CA GLY A 57 9.13 11.49 -1.08
C GLY A 57 10.21 10.99 -2.05
N VAL A 58 10.01 9.84 -2.65
CA VAL A 58 10.95 9.26 -3.63
C VAL A 58 10.74 9.82 -5.03
N ALA A 59 11.76 9.70 -5.88
CA ALA A 59 11.76 10.15 -7.27
C ALA A 59 11.41 11.65 -7.47
N GLY A 60 11.62 12.48 -6.47
CA GLY A 60 11.27 13.89 -6.52
C GLY A 60 9.77 14.19 -6.35
N LEU A 61 8.97 13.19 -6.00
CA LEU A 61 7.54 13.29 -5.74
C LEU A 61 7.28 13.20 -4.23
N PRO A 62 6.89 14.30 -3.56
CA PRO A 62 6.76 14.33 -2.10
C PRO A 62 5.82 13.28 -1.50
N THR A 63 4.80 12.89 -2.26
CA THR A 63 3.77 11.95 -1.82
C THR A 63 3.98 10.52 -2.35
N ALA A 64 5.04 10.26 -3.13
CA ALA A 64 5.38 8.92 -3.58
C ALA A 64 6.03 8.08 -2.48
N ILE A 65 5.68 6.81 -2.42
CA ILE A 65 6.20 5.85 -1.43
C ILE A 65 7.01 4.77 -2.14
N ARG A 66 8.14 4.41 -1.56
CA ARG A 66 8.84 3.16 -1.83
C ARG A 66 9.06 2.43 -0.52
N ALA A 67 8.57 1.21 -0.42
CA ALA A 67 8.88 0.36 0.72
C ALA A 67 9.36 -1.01 0.27
N GLU A 68 10.21 -1.63 1.07
CA GLU A 68 10.75 -2.96 0.82
C GLU A 68 10.74 -3.78 2.11
N HIS A 69 10.28 -5.02 2.02
CA HIS A 69 10.33 -5.92 3.16
C HIS A 69 11.78 -6.28 3.48
N PRO A 70 12.22 -6.27 4.76
CA PRO A 70 13.63 -6.50 5.14
C PRO A 70 14.12 -7.90 4.83
N SER A 71 13.25 -8.92 4.83
CA SER A 71 13.61 -10.28 4.41
C SER A 71 13.82 -10.34 2.91
N LYS A 72 15.09 -10.39 2.52
CA LYS A 72 15.53 -10.43 1.12
C LYS A 72 16.30 -11.72 0.89
N SER A 73 16.05 -12.37 -0.24
CA SER A 73 16.77 -13.57 -0.67
C SER A 73 16.84 -13.64 -2.19
N ALA A 74 17.61 -14.57 -2.73
CA ALA A 74 17.61 -14.84 -4.16
C ALA A 74 16.21 -15.30 -4.62
N GLY A 75 15.77 -14.82 -5.77
CA GLY A 75 14.46 -15.16 -6.33
C GLY A 75 13.77 -13.99 -7.01
N PRO A 76 12.48 -14.10 -7.29
CA PRO A 76 11.73 -13.09 -7.99
C PRO A 76 11.59 -11.80 -7.18
N VAL A 77 11.38 -10.69 -7.87
CA VAL A 77 10.98 -9.42 -7.27
C VAL A 77 9.49 -9.23 -7.54
N ALA A 78 8.70 -9.18 -6.47
CA ALA A 78 7.28 -8.84 -6.54
C ALA A 78 7.08 -7.41 -6.05
N ALA A 79 6.31 -6.63 -6.80
CA ALA A 79 5.94 -5.26 -6.44
C ALA A 79 4.42 -5.13 -6.36
N VAL A 80 3.95 -4.43 -5.32
CA VAL A 80 2.56 -4.04 -5.15
C VAL A 80 2.47 -2.54 -5.36
N LEU A 81 1.52 -2.08 -6.18
CA LEU A 81 1.29 -0.68 -6.47
C LEU A 81 0.00 -0.22 -5.79
N ALA A 82 0.01 1.00 -5.27
CA ALA A 82 -1.13 1.61 -4.61
C ALA A 82 -1.30 3.07 -5.07
N GLU A 83 -2.48 3.39 -5.52
CA GLU A 83 -2.94 4.73 -5.86
C GLU A 83 -3.80 5.26 -4.73
N TYR A 84 -3.79 6.57 -4.47
CA TYR A 84 -4.55 7.16 -3.35
C TYR A 84 -5.01 8.60 -3.62
N ASP A 85 -4.83 9.12 -4.81
CA ASP A 85 -5.37 10.42 -5.21
C ASP A 85 -6.88 10.36 -5.43
N ALA A 86 -7.54 11.50 -5.27
CA ALA A 86 -8.96 11.70 -5.45
C ALA A 86 -9.24 12.66 -6.61
N LEU A 87 -10.46 12.62 -7.10
CA LEU A 87 -10.94 13.51 -8.16
C LEU A 87 -11.50 14.83 -7.58
N PRO A 88 -11.32 15.94 -8.28
CA PRO A 88 -11.95 17.21 -7.90
C PRO A 88 -13.47 17.05 -7.78
N GLU A 89 -14.08 17.66 -6.76
CA GLU A 89 -15.52 17.72 -6.48
C GLU A 89 -16.19 16.39 -6.12
N ILE A 90 -15.72 15.26 -6.65
CA ILE A 90 -16.37 13.94 -6.48
C ILE A 90 -15.56 12.97 -5.59
N GLY A 91 -14.42 13.41 -5.09
CA GLY A 91 -13.62 12.64 -4.14
C GLY A 91 -13.12 11.29 -4.71
N HIS A 92 -13.18 10.23 -3.91
CA HIS A 92 -12.75 8.89 -4.31
C HIS A 92 -13.74 8.12 -5.19
N ALA A 93 -14.29 8.77 -6.23
CA ALA A 93 -15.23 8.12 -7.15
C ALA A 93 -14.60 6.99 -7.98
N CYS A 94 -13.29 7.04 -8.24
CA CYS A 94 -12.54 5.94 -8.87
C CYS A 94 -12.17 4.81 -7.89
N GLY A 95 -12.37 5.00 -6.59
CA GLY A 95 -12.14 3.98 -5.59
C GLY A 95 -10.68 3.82 -5.16
N HIS A 96 -9.81 4.83 -5.35
CA HIS A 96 -8.40 4.75 -4.95
C HIS A 96 -8.22 4.52 -3.44
N ASN A 97 -9.15 4.94 -2.60
CA ASN A 97 -9.17 4.57 -1.19
C ASN A 97 -9.25 3.05 -0.96
N LEU A 98 -10.01 2.34 -1.81
CA LEU A 98 -10.10 0.87 -1.79
C LEU A 98 -8.87 0.21 -2.40
N ILE A 99 -8.33 0.80 -3.49
CA ILE A 99 -7.10 0.32 -4.13
C ILE A 99 -5.93 0.41 -3.14
N ALA A 100 -5.77 1.56 -2.48
CA ALA A 100 -4.73 1.73 -1.45
C ALA A 100 -4.86 0.71 -0.32
N ALA A 101 -6.06 0.54 0.23
CA ALA A 101 -6.31 -0.42 1.31
C ALA A 101 -6.08 -1.87 0.86
N GLY A 102 -6.52 -2.23 -0.35
CA GLY A 102 -6.32 -3.57 -0.92
C GLY A 102 -4.84 -3.88 -1.18
N ALA A 103 -4.12 -2.94 -1.79
CA ALA A 103 -2.69 -3.05 -2.03
C ALA A 103 -1.90 -3.17 -0.72
N LEU A 104 -2.23 -2.32 0.26
CA LEU A 104 -1.64 -2.38 1.60
C LEU A 104 -1.90 -3.74 2.25
N GLY A 105 -3.14 -4.22 2.22
CA GLY A 105 -3.51 -5.53 2.75
C GLY A 105 -2.73 -6.68 2.14
N ALA A 106 -2.56 -6.66 0.81
CA ALA A 106 -1.76 -7.65 0.10
C ALA A 106 -0.29 -7.62 0.54
N ALA A 107 0.32 -6.42 0.60
CA ALA A 107 1.70 -6.25 1.02
C ALA A 107 1.92 -6.71 2.47
N LEU A 108 1.05 -6.31 3.40
CA LEU A 108 1.16 -6.66 4.82
C LEU A 108 0.94 -8.16 5.05
N ALA A 109 -0.05 -8.78 4.38
CA ALA A 109 -0.32 -10.21 4.52
C ALA A 109 0.83 -11.07 3.97
N VAL A 110 1.35 -10.74 2.79
CA VAL A 110 2.52 -11.42 2.22
C VAL A 110 3.77 -11.13 3.06
N GLY A 111 3.92 -9.91 3.57
CA GLY A 111 5.01 -9.50 4.44
C GLY A 111 5.14 -10.37 5.69
N ARG A 112 4.02 -10.76 6.32
CA ARG A 112 4.00 -11.67 7.47
C ARG A 112 4.62 -13.04 7.16
N LEU A 113 4.51 -13.50 5.91
CA LEU A 113 5.02 -14.79 5.45
C LEU A 113 6.37 -14.67 4.72
N LYS A 114 6.84 -13.44 4.48
CA LYS A 114 8.03 -13.16 3.65
C LYS A 114 9.30 -13.88 4.12
N PRO A 115 9.56 -14.08 5.43
CA PRO A 115 10.73 -14.84 5.86
C PRO A 115 10.79 -16.29 5.35
N GLU A 116 9.64 -16.87 5.00
CA GLU A 116 9.50 -18.23 4.44
C GLU A 116 9.52 -18.23 2.89
N LEU A 117 9.48 -17.05 2.26
CA LEU A 117 9.32 -16.92 0.80
C LEU A 117 10.59 -16.40 0.14
N PRO A 118 11.00 -16.93 -1.02
CA PRO A 118 12.16 -16.44 -1.76
C PRO A 118 11.89 -15.06 -2.40
N GLY A 119 12.99 -14.39 -2.78
CA GLY A 119 12.96 -13.16 -3.53
C GLY A 119 12.79 -11.91 -2.69
N ARG A 120 12.23 -10.86 -3.28
CA ARG A 120 12.02 -9.54 -2.67
C ARG A 120 10.57 -9.12 -2.80
N LEU A 121 10.05 -8.41 -1.81
CA LEU A 121 8.72 -7.80 -1.81
C LEU A 121 8.86 -6.28 -1.69
N LEU A 122 8.38 -5.57 -2.69
CA LEU A 122 8.34 -4.12 -2.75
C LEU A 122 6.90 -3.60 -2.74
N PHE A 123 6.75 -2.37 -2.26
CA PHE A 123 5.52 -1.61 -2.35
C PHE A 123 5.84 -0.23 -2.92
N PHE A 124 5.02 0.22 -3.85
CA PHE A 124 5.09 1.57 -4.40
C PHE A 124 3.74 2.27 -4.21
N GLY A 125 3.77 3.41 -3.52
CA GLY A 125 2.67 4.35 -3.53
C GLY A 125 2.86 5.33 -4.69
N THR A 126 1.92 5.32 -5.62
CA THR A 126 1.99 6.07 -6.88
C THR A 126 0.98 7.22 -6.82
N PRO A 127 1.45 8.48 -6.61
CA PRO A 127 0.57 9.64 -6.58
C PRO A 127 0.07 10.03 -7.98
N ALA A 128 -1.02 10.77 -8.02
CA ALA A 128 -1.51 11.47 -9.21
C ALA A 128 -1.87 10.58 -10.42
N GLU A 129 -2.41 9.42 -10.18
CA GLU A 129 -2.84 8.51 -11.27
C GLU A 129 -3.85 9.21 -12.21
N GLU A 130 -4.82 9.95 -11.63
CA GLU A 130 -5.84 10.70 -12.36
C GLU A 130 -5.31 12.00 -13.02
N GLY A 131 -4.08 12.34 -12.77
CA GLY A 131 -3.50 13.61 -13.19
C GLY A 131 -2.32 13.52 -14.14
N GLY A 132 -2.04 12.37 -14.71
CA GLY A 132 -0.92 12.18 -15.61
C GLY A 132 0.39 11.90 -14.89
N GLY A 133 0.28 11.18 -13.77
CA GLY A 133 1.42 10.59 -13.04
C GLY A 133 1.97 9.38 -13.77
#